data_37ed0837139cfab0343a13ab9dc007ab
#
_entry.id   37ed0837139cfab0343a13ab9dc007ab
#
_cell.length_a   1.000
_cell.length_b   1.000
_cell.length_c   1.000
_cell.angle_alpha   90.00
_cell.angle_beta   90.00
_cell.angle_gamma   90.00
#
_symmetry.space_group_name_H-M   'P 1'
#
loop_
_entity.id
_entity.type
_entity.pdbx_description
1 polymer ?
#
loop_
_entity_poly.entity_id
_entity_poly.type
_entity_poly.pdbx_seq_one_letter_code
_entity_poly.pdbx_strand_id
1 'polypeptide(L)'
;MLASVRISAWLWLAAVPGSVTMAEEALLPGMVNPGFHEQPDWFKVSFLDIREDVEEAAADGKRLMVYFYQDGCPYCEKLLETNFGLRDIADKTRDTVDVVSINMWGDREVTGLDGRLTTEKQFAEDLKVMFTPTLLVFNEQAEVIMRVNGYYAPHQFDALLDYIADRKEAELSFREYYATREPAEASGKLHQDDSFLQPPYRLASRGSDKPLLVLFEQKVCAPCDELHLDILQREESREQLARFDVALLDIRSRDSLQRPDGSTGSVRDWVRELDVQYAPTLVMFDAQGQEAFRTEAYLRTFHVQSALAYVASGAYKDQPNFQRYLQGRAADLEERGVHVDLMD
;
A
#
# COMPACT_ATOMS: atom_id res chain seq x y z
N MET A 1 8.77 101.64 -32.38
CA MET A 1 9.51 100.83 -31.40
C MET A 1 8.48 100.08 -30.62
N LEU A 2 8.28 98.87 -30.97
CA LEU A 2 7.24 97.97 -30.39
C LEU A 2 7.93 97.03 -29.41
N ALA A 3 7.57 97.10 -28.12
CA ALA A 3 8.05 96.21 -27.09
C ALA A 3 7.10 94.99 -26.97
N SER A 4 7.62 93.78 -27.20
CA SER A 4 6.89 92.53 -27.07
C SER A 4 6.89 92.09 -25.61
N VAL A 5 5.69 91.92 -25.04
CA VAL A 5 5.48 91.38 -23.71
C VAL A 5 5.29 89.87 -23.90
N ARG A 6 6.14 89.00 -23.30
CA ARG A 6 5.98 87.57 -23.21
C ARG A 6 5.26 87.25 -21.91
N ILE A 7 4.08 86.63 -22.06
CA ILE A 7 3.30 86.04 -20.96
C ILE A 7 3.71 84.58 -20.80
N SER A 8 4.34 84.25 -19.68
CA SER A 8 4.67 82.88 -19.33
C SER A 8 3.50 82.28 -18.53
N ALA A 9 2.81 81.33 -19.13
CA ALA A 9 1.78 80.63 -18.45
C ALA A 9 2.41 79.44 -17.61
N TRP A 10 2.22 79.53 -16.32
CA TRP A 10 2.58 78.46 -15.39
C TRP A 10 1.41 77.41 -15.32
N LEU A 11 1.63 76.24 -15.84
CA LEU A 11 0.72 75.09 -15.62
C LEU A 11 0.99 74.53 -14.23
N TRP A 12 0.01 74.60 -13.37
CA TRP A 12 -0.03 73.89 -12.12
C TRP A 12 -0.52 72.50 -12.42
N LEU A 13 0.36 71.44 -12.34
CA LEU A 13 -0.06 70.06 -12.26
C LEU A 13 -0.59 69.78 -10.84
N ALA A 14 -1.90 69.58 -10.72
CA ALA A 14 -2.51 69.12 -9.51
C ALA A 14 -2.20 67.60 -9.41
N ALA A 15 -1.34 67.21 -8.47
CA ALA A 15 -1.12 65.79 -8.09
C ALA A 15 -2.38 65.33 -7.37
N VAL A 16 -3.13 64.39 -7.98
CA VAL A 16 -4.21 63.63 -7.35
C VAL A 16 -3.55 62.56 -6.49
N PRO A 17 -3.76 62.54 -5.18
CA PRO A 17 -3.27 61.43 -4.39
C PRO A 17 -4.09 60.18 -4.79
N GLY A 18 -3.45 59.26 -5.50
CA GLY A 18 -4.00 57.94 -5.76
C GLY A 18 -4.16 57.22 -4.43
N SER A 19 -5.41 57.08 -3.98
CA SER A 19 -5.75 56.16 -2.91
C SER A 19 -5.41 54.75 -3.38
N VAL A 20 -4.31 54.17 -2.91
CA VAL A 20 -4.04 52.77 -3.03
C VAL A 20 -5.03 52.08 -2.09
N THR A 21 -6.18 51.67 -2.62
CA THR A 21 -7.03 50.72 -1.95
C THR A 21 -6.24 49.39 -1.93
N MET A 22 -5.63 49.06 -0.78
CA MET A 22 -5.21 47.71 -0.48
C MET A 22 -6.51 46.92 -0.51
N ALA A 23 -6.73 46.16 -1.59
CA ALA A 23 -7.74 45.10 -1.58
C ALA A 23 -7.30 44.17 -0.45
N GLU A 24 -8.07 44.16 0.62
CA GLU A 24 -8.00 43.12 1.62
C GLU A 24 -8.37 41.84 0.85
N GLU A 25 -7.36 41.04 0.44
CA GLU A 25 -7.60 39.69 -0.09
C GLU A 25 -8.32 38.95 1.04
N ALA A 26 -9.63 38.79 0.89
CA ALA A 26 -10.40 37.96 1.77
C ALA A 26 -9.71 36.59 1.72
N LEU A 27 -9.23 36.12 2.88
CA LEU A 27 -8.71 34.77 3.05
C LEU A 27 -9.79 33.83 2.50
N LEU A 28 -9.50 33.18 1.39
CA LEU A 28 -10.36 32.12 0.87
C LEU A 28 -10.55 31.12 2.01
N PRO A 29 -11.78 30.61 2.23
CA PRO A 29 -11.97 29.48 3.16
C PRO A 29 -10.88 28.46 2.82
N GLY A 30 -10.15 28.01 3.83
CA GLY A 30 -9.09 27.02 3.62
C GLY A 30 -9.60 25.93 2.70
N MET A 31 -8.92 25.67 1.60
CA MET A 31 -9.30 24.58 0.71
C MET A 31 -9.23 23.31 1.53
N VAL A 32 -10.32 22.58 1.60
CA VAL A 32 -10.30 21.20 2.09
C VAL A 32 -9.27 20.48 1.23
N ASN A 33 -8.29 19.85 1.87
CA ASN A 33 -7.32 19.02 1.13
C ASN A 33 -8.13 18.00 0.30
N PRO A 34 -8.10 18.07 -1.04
CA PRO A 34 -8.94 17.21 -1.88
C PRO A 34 -8.64 15.71 -1.72
N GLY A 35 -7.54 15.39 -1.04
CA GLY A 35 -7.18 14.01 -0.72
C GLY A 35 -7.42 13.63 0.74
N PHE A 36 -8.02 14.51 1.55
CA PHE A 36 -8.34 14.20 2.95
C PHE A 36 -9.55 13.27 3.02
N HIS A 37 -9.37 12.14 3.68
CA HIS A 37 -10.45 11.22 4.02
C HIS A 37 -10.74 11.33 5.51
N GLU A 38 -12.01 11.65 5.85
CA GLU A 38 -12.45 11.71 7.24
C GLU A 38 -12.32 10.31 7.87
N GLN A 39 -11.60 10.25 8.97
CA GLN A 39 -11.44 9.01 9.71
C GLN A 39 -12.64 8.79 10.62
N PRO A 40 -13.04 7.55 10.88
CA PRO A 40 -14.09 7.24 11.83
C PRO A 40 -13.81 7.87 13.21
N ASP A 41 -14.84 8.47 13.81
CA ASP A 41 -14.76 9.13 15.11
C ASP A 41 -14.45 8.18 16.27
N TRP A 42 -14.61 6.88 16.05
CA TRP A 42 -14.28 5.83 17.02
C TRP A 42 -12.82 5.38 16.96
N PHE A 43 -12.00 5.90 16.03
CA PHE A 43 -10.56 5.65 16.08
C PHE A 43 -9.99 6.23 17.36
N LYS A 44 -9.03 5.51 17.94
CA LYS A 44 -8.38 5.92 19.17
C LYS A 44 -7.65 7.25 18.99
N VAL A 45 -7.99 8.22 19.82
CA VAL A 45 -7.21 9.46 19.96
C VAL A 45 -5.95 9.12 20.76
N SER A 46 -4.81 9.14 20.09
CA SER A 46 -3.51 8.78 20.68
C SER A 46 -2.55 9.97 20.63
N PHE A 47 -1.66 10.04 21.62
CA PHE A 47 -0.48 10.89 21.58
C PHE A 47 0.69 10.25 20.82
N LEU A 48 0.45 9.09 20.20
CA LEU A 48 1.41 8.32 19.41
C LEU A 48 2.62 7.79 20.23
N ASP A 49 2.44 7.51 21.50
CA ASP A 49 3.30 6.56 22.19
C ASP A 49 2.75 5.14 21.96
N ILE A 50 3.36 4.45 21.00
CA ILE A 50 2.84 3.16 20.53
C ILE A 50 2.92 2.07 21.61
N ARG A 51 3.85 2.17 22.57
CA ARG A 51 3.93 1.23 23.70
C ARG A 51 2.76 1.45 24.66
N GLU A 52 2.47 2.72 24.98
CA GLU A 52 1.33 3.08 25.81
C GLU A 52 0.02 2.65 25.15
N ASP A 53 -0.12 2.88 23.84
CA ASP A 53 -1.30 2.45 23.09
C ASP A 53 -1.49 0.92 23.10
N VAL A 54 -0.38 0.13 23.02
CA VAL A 54 -0.44 -1.33 23.17
C VAL A 54 -0.88 -1.73 24.58
N GLU A 55 -0.31 -1.10 25.62
CA GLU A 55 -0.64 -1.39 27.03
C GLU A 55 -2.11 -1.05 27.33
N GLU A 56 -2.61 0.07 26.84
CA GLU A 56 -4.01 0.48 27.01
C GLU A 56 -4.97 -0.47 26.29
N ALA A 57 -4.69 -0.82 25.03
CA ALA A 57 -5.49 -1.81 24.30
C ALA A 57 -5.52 -3.16 25.02
N ALA A 58 -4.36 -3.62 25.53
CA ALA A 58 -4.25 -4.86 26.28
C ALA A 58 -5.04 -4.83 27.59
N ALA A 59 -5.06 -3.70 28.30
CA ALA A 59 -5.83 -3.52 29.54
C ALA A 59 -7.34 -3.66 29.28
N ASP A 60 -7.82 -3.27 28.10
CA ASP A 60 -9.21 -3.42 27.67
C ASP A 60 -9.50 -4.80 27.01
N GLY A 61 -8.52 -5.70 27.01
CA GLY A 61 -8.64 -7.04 26.38
C GLY A 61 -8.55 -7.06 24.87
N LYS A 62 -8.22 -5.93 24.28
CA LYS A 62 -8.08 -5.71 22.84
C LYS A 62 -6.63 -5.82 22.38
N ARG A 63 -6.41 -5.58 21.10
CA ARG A 63 -5.11 -5.43 20.45
C ARG A 63 -4.97 -4.04 19.85
N LEU A 64 -3.75 -3.57 19.65
CA LEU A 64 -3.51 -2.33 18.91
C LEU A 64 -3.46 -2.64 17.41
N MET A 65 -4.22 -1.90 16.61
CA MET A 65 -4.11 -1.86 15.16
C MET A 65 -3.60 -0.49 14.72
N VAL A 66 -2.43 -0.43 14.11
CA VAL A 66 -1.92 0.81 13.51
C VAL A 66 -2.28 0.83 12.04
N TYR A 67 -3.07 1.83 11.65
CA TYR A 67 -3.50 2.10 10.29
C TYR A 67 -2.61 3.16 9.66
N PHE A 68 -1.75 2.75 8.74
CA PHE A 68 -0.93 3.65 7.94
C PHE A 68 -1.69 4.10 6.71
N TYR A 69 -1.82 5.41 6.55
CA TYR A 69 -2.53 6.03 5.46
C TYR A 69 -1.72 7.17 4.83
N GLN A 70 -2.23 7.70 3.75
CA GLN A 70 -1.83 8.99 3.17
C GLN A 70 -3.05 9.68 2.58
N ASP A 71 -2.96 10.98 2.40
CA ASP A 71 -3.98 11.75 1.72
C ASP A 71 -4.04 11.37 0.23
N GLY A 72 -5.24 11.32 -0.35
CA GLY A 72 -5.46 10.96 -1.75
C GLY A 72 -5.23 9.48 -2.07
N CYS A 73 -5.29 8.59 -1.07
CA CYS A 73 -5.15 7.16 -1.25
C CYS A 73 -6.53 6.51 -1.50
N PRO A 74 -6.85 6.06 -2.72
CA PRO A 74 -8.19 5.54 -3.03
C PRO A 74 -8.51 4.23 -2.29
N TYR A 75 -7.52 3.39 -2.04
CA TYR A 75 -7.72 2.18 -1.23
C TYR A 75 -7.91 2.48 0.26
N CYS A 76 -7.35 3.60 0.77
CA CYS A 76 -7.62 4.08 2.12
C CYS A 76 -9.07 4.54 2.23
N GLU A 77 -9.56 5.34 1.26
CA GLU A 77 -10.95 5.74 1.14
C GLU A 77 -11.87 4.51 1.11
N LYS A 78 -11.55 3.54 0.24
CA LYS A 78 -12.31 2.30 0.14
C LYS A 78 -12.35 1.51 1.45
N LEU A 79 -11.23 1.44 2.20
CA LEU A 79 -11.19 0.81 3.51
C LEU A 79 -12.13 1.51 4.50
N LEU A 80 -12.08 2.84 4.53
CA LEU A 80 -12.91 3.66 5.43
C LEU A 80 -14.39 3.56 5.07
N GLU A 81 -14.75 3.73 3.80
CA GLU A 81 -16.14 3.77 3.35
C GLU A 81 -16.78 2.37 3.25
N THR A 82 -16.03 1.38 2.78
CA THR A 82 -16.59 0.05 2.56
C THR A 82 -16.47 -0.82 3.81
N ASN A 83 -15.25 -1.03 4.35
CA ASN A 83 -15.09 -1.93 5.49
C ASN A 83 -15.59 -1.28 6.78
N PHE A 84 -15.06 -0.11 7.12
CA PHE A 84 -15.47 0.61 8.34
C PHE A 84 -16.84 1.32 8.21
N GLY A 85 -17.34 1.47 6.98
CA GLY A 85 -18.72 1.91 6.73
C GLY A 85 -19.78 0.82 6.99
N LEU A 86 -19.39 -0.47 6.96
CA LEU A 86 -20.27 -1.58 7.33
C LEU A 86 -20.34 -1.69 8.84
N ARG A 87 -21.55 -1.51 9.40
CA ARG A 87 -21.77 -1.50 10.85
C ARG A 87 -21.18 -2.74 11.55
N ASP A 88 -21.44 -3.92 11.00
CA ASP A 88 -21.01 -5.18 11.61
C ASP A 88 -19.48 -5.28 11.69
N ILE A 89 -18.77 -4.82 10.64
CA ILE A 89 -17.31 -4.78 10.62
C ILE A 89 -16.79 -3.69 11.57
N ALA A 90 -17.39 -2.50 11.56
CA ALA A 90 -16.99 -1.40 12.44
C ALA A 90 -17.17 -1.78 13.92
N ASP A 91 -18.31 -2.38 14.28
CA ASP A 91 -18.59 -2.83 15.63
C ASP A 91 -17.61 -3.92 16.06
N LYS A 92 -17.40 -4.95 15.22
CA LYS A 92 -16.42 -6.00 15.47
C LYS A 92 -14.99 -5.44 15.60
N THR A 93 -14.62 -4.46 14.77
CA THR A 93 -13.30 -3.81 14.85
C THR A 93 -13.13 -3.14 16.21
N ARG A 94 -14.10 -2.34 16.65
CA ARG A 94 -14.08 -1.65 17.95
C ARG A 94 -14.02 -2.61 19.15
N ASP A 95 -14.65 -3.77 19.02
CA ASP A 95 -14.63 -4.79 20.07
C ASP A 95 -13.30 -5.56 20.13
N THR A 96 -12.59 -5.65 18.99
CA THR A 96 -11.40 -6.47 18.84
C THR A 96 -10.10 -5.68 19.00
N VAL A 97 -10.05 -4.47 18.45
CA VAL A 97 -8.83 -3.66 18.39
C VAL A 97 -9.09 -2.19 18.68
N ASP A 98 -8.09 -1.52 19.24
CA ASP A 98 -8.01 -0.06 19.20
C ASP A 98 -7.24 0.35 17.93
N VAL A 99 -7.81 1.25 17.13
CA VAL A 99 -7.22 1.68 15.87
C VAL A 99 -6.57 3.04 16.03
N VAL A 100 -5.27 3.12 15.81
CA VAL A 100 -4.49 4.36 15.76
C VAL A 100 -4.06 4.62 14.33
N SER A 101 -4.26 5.85 13.84
CA SER A 101 -3.91 6.23 12.48
C SER A 101 -2.60 7.01 12.41
N ILE A 102 -1.75 6.64 11.47
CA ILE A 102 -0.45 7.27 11.19
C ILE A 102 -0.38 7.62 9.71
N ASN A 103 -0.11 8.90 9.42
CA ASN A 103 0.18 9.32 8.05
C ASN A 103 1.61 8.92 7.70
N MET A 104 1.80 8.05 6.69
CA MET A 104 3.14 7.58 6.33
C MET A 104 4.10 8.69 5.84
N TRP A 105 3.59 9.91 5.64
CA TRP A 105 4.36 11.10 5.27
C TRP A 105 4.35 12.18 6.36
N GLY A 106 3.71 11.87 7.50
CA GLY A 106 3.48 12.85 8.56
C GLY A 106 4.74 13.17 9.35
N ASP A 107 4.70 14.34 9.97
CA ASP A 107 5.79 14.87 10.80
C ASP A 107 5.40 14.93 12.29
N ARG A 108 4.24 14.39 12.68
CA ARG A 108 3.89 14.29 14.11
C ARG A 108 4.92 13.42 14.83
N GLU A 109 5.22 13.78 16.06
CA GLU A 109 6.12 12.99 16.91
C GLU A 109 5.48 11.65 17.26
N VAL A 110 6.25 10.59 17.18
CA VAL A 110 5.87 9.21 17.52
C VAL A 110 6.92 8.64 18.47
N THR A 111 6.49 8.08 19.59
CA THR A 111 7.35 7.24 20.41
C THR A 111 7.20 5.79 19.92
N GLY A 112 8.26 5.27 19.32
CA GLY A 112 8.30 3.92 18.78
C GLY A 112 8.31 2.83 19.85
N LEU A 113 8.22 1.56 19.43
CA LEU A 113 8.21 0.40 20.32
C LEU A 113 9.46 0.29 21.20
N ASP A 114 10.59 0.80 20.73
CA ASP A 114 11.87 0.86 21.49
C ASP A 114 11.99 2.10 22.38
N GLY A 115 10.96 2.94 22.45
CA GLY A 115 10.91 4.17 23.24
C GLY A 115 11.65 5.35 22.61
N ARG A 116 12.15 5.24 21.39
CA ARG A 116 12.75 6.37 20.69
C ARG A 116 11.67 7.30 20.14
N LEU A 117 11.93 8.60 20.28
CA LEU A 117 11.16 9.63 19.59
C LEU A 117 11.58 9.68 18.12
N THR A 118 10.59 9.69 17.26
CA THR A 118 10.77 9.77 15.80
C THR A 118 9.60 10.54 15.19
N THR A 119 9.50 10.59 13.86
CA THR A 119 8.33 11.13 13.15
C THR A 119 7.47 9.99 12.63
N GLU A 120 6.19 10.28 12.31
CA GLU A 120 5.29 9.32 11.67
C GLU A 120 5.94 8.68 10.43
N LYS A 121 6.57 9.52 9.60
CA LYS A 121 7.28 9.07 8.39
C LYS A 121 8.41 8.09 8.72
N GLN A 122 9.28 8.45 9.68
CA GLN A 122 10.40 7.59 10.04
C GLN A 122 9.91 6.29 10.68
N PHE A 123 8.85 6.36 11.50
CA PHE A 123 8.23 5.17 12.10
C PHE A 123 7.65 4.23 11.03
N ALA A 124 7.01 4.79 9.99
CA ALA A 124 6.55 4.00 8.86
C ALA A 124 7.72 3.35 8.08
N GLU A 125 8.81 4.09 7.88
CA GLU A 125 10.03 3.57 7.23
C GLU A 125 10.68 2.45 8.06
N ASP A 126 10.82 2.63 9.37
CA ASP A 126 11.39 1.64 10.30
C ASP A 126 10.56 0.34 10.31
N LEU A 127 9.25 0.45 10.19
CA LEU A 127 8.33 -0.68 10.06
C LEU A 127 8.17 -1.18 8.61
N LYS A 128 8.95 -0.66 7.66
CA LYS A 128 8.91 -1.06 6.25
C LYS A 128 7.53 -0.93 5.61
N VAL A 129 6.81 0.14 5.93
CA VAL A 129 5.56 0.48 5.28
C VAL A 129 5.87 1.09 3.92
N MET A 130 5.57 0.36 2.84
CA MET A 130 5.95 0.72 1.47
C MET A 130 4.80 1.39 0.71
N PHE A 131 3.55 1.22 1.15
CA PHE A 131 2.35 1.76 0.52
C PHE A 131 1.16 1.76 1.48
N THR A 132 0.05 2.36 1.06
CA THR A 132 -1.15 2.52 1.87
C THR A 132 -2.40 1.95 1.19
N PRO A 133 -3.40 1.48 1.96
CA PRO A 133 -3.33 1.31 3.42
C PRO A 133 -2.38 0.17 3.81
N THR A 134 -1.71 0.29 4.94
CA THR A 134 -1.06 -0.84 5.62
C THR A 134 -1.62 -0.90 7.04
N LEU A 135 -2.01 -2.09 7.48
CA LEU A 135 -2.46 -2.33 8.84
C LEU A 135 -1.47 -3.23 9.56
N LEU A 136 -1.02 -2.81 10.72
CA LEU A 136 -0.20 -3.64 11.60
C LEU A 136 -0.97 -3.89 12.88
N VAL A 137 -1.10 -5.17 13.26
CA VAL A 137 -1.73 -5.55 14.52
C VAL A 137 -0.66 -6.05 15.47
N PHE A 138 -0.67 -5.49 16.68
CA PHE A 138 0.30 -5.81 17.73
C PHE A 138 -0.37 -6.63 18.82
N ASN A 139 0.35 -7.62 19.35
CA ASN A 139 -0.06 -8.34 20.55
C ASN A 139 0.33 -7.54 21.84
N GLU A 140 0.00 -8.10 22.99
CA GLU A 140 0.26 -7.50 24.30
C GLU A 140 1.77 -7.36 24.62
N GLN A 141 2.64 -8.02 23.86
CA GLN A 141 4.09 -7.93 23.97
C GLN A 141 4.67 -6.93 22.96
N ALA A 142 3.83 -6.16 22.26
CA ALA A 142 4.22 -5.24 21.21
C ALA A 142 4.88 -5.91 19.99
N GLU A 143 4.60 -7.19 19.75
CA GLU A 143 5.04 -7.92 18.56
C GLU A 143 3.99 -7.80 17.47
N VAL A 144 4.42 -7.63 16.21
CA VAL A 144 3.52 -7.63 15.05
C VAL A 144 3.04 -9.06 14.80
N ILE A 145 1.75 -9.31 15.04
CA ILE A 145 1.11 -10.61 14.81
C ILE A 145 0.42 -10.69 13.46
N MET A 146 0.11 -9.54 12.86
CA MET A 146 -0.51 -9.47 11.56
C MET A 146 -0.11 -8.20 10.82
N ARG A 147 0.16 -8.36 9.54
CA ARG A 147 0.41 -7.28 8.58
C ARG A 147 -0.53 -7.44 7.39
N VAL A 148 -1.32 -6.41 7.12
CA VAL A 148 -2.13 -6.30 5.91
C VAL A 148 -1.52 -5.23 5.03
N ASN A 149 -1.03 -5.63 3.89
CA ASN A 149 -0.44 -4.72 2.91
C ASN A 149 -1.47 -4.46 1.79
N GLY A 150 -2.18 -3.33 1.87
CA GLY A 150 -3.22 -2.93 0.95
C GLY A 150 -4.64 -3.20 1.47
N TYR A 151 -5.61 -3.25 0.56
CA TYR A 151 -7.02 -3.39 0.87
C TYR A 151 -7.45 -4.86 0.91
N TYR A 152 -8.10 -5.28 1.98
CA TYR A 152 -8.82 -6.55 2.05
C TYR A 152 -10.32 -6.30 1.81
N ALA A 153 -10.94 -7.16 1.01
CA ALA A 153 -12.38 -7.12 0.81
C ALA A 153 -13.13 -7.38 2.15
N PRO A 154 -14.39 -6.89 2.32
CA PRO A 154 -15.10 -6.99 3.58
C PRO A 154 -15.11 -8.38 4.23
N HIS A 155 -15.36 -9.43 3.45
CA HIS A 155 -15.39 -10.80 3.95
C HIS A 155 -14.02 -11.32 4.43
N GLN A 156 -12.92 -10.84 3.82
CA GLN A 156 -11.56 -11.17 4.26
C GLN A 156 -11.19 -10.39 5.51
N PHE A 157 -11.59 -9.11 5.55
CA PHE A 157 -11.36 -8.26 6.71
C PHE A 157 -12.16 -8.72 7.93
N ASP A 158 -13.41 -9.16 7.73
CA ASP A 158 -14.22 -9.78 8.77
C ASP A 158 -13.57 -11.05 9.33
N ALA A 159 -13.08 -11.92 8.46
CA ALA A 159 -12.34 -13.11 8.86
C ALA A 159 -11.02 -12.79 9.60
N LEU A 160 -10.34 -11.69 9.22
CA LEU A 160 -9.17 -11.20 9.92
C LEU A 160 -9.50 -10.77 11.35
N LEU A 161 -10.60 -10.05 11.53
CA LEU A 161 -11.05 -9.63 12.86
C LEU A 161 -11.38 -10.84 13.75
N ASP A 162 -12.05 -11.87 13.21
CA ASP A 162 -12.28 -13.11 13.95
C ASP A 162 -10.96 -13.81 14.34
N TYR A 163 -10.00 -13.86 13.41
CA TYR A 163 -8.69 -14.42 13.68
C TYR A 163 -7.96 -13.73 14.84
N ILE A 164 -8.02 -12.39 14.88
CA ILE A 164 -7.43 -11.58 15.93
C ILE A 164 -8.19 -11.75 17.25
N ALA A 165 -9.52 -11.70 17.22
CA ALA A 165 -10.38 -11.83 18.40
C ALA A 165 -10.20 -13.20 19.08
N ASP A 166 -10.13 -14.25 18.29
CA ASP A 166 -9.94 -15.63 18.75
C ASP A 166 -8.48 -15.96 19.11
N ARG A 167 -7.55 -15.01 18.94
CA ARG A 167 -6.10 -15.17 19.21
C ARG A 167 -5.49 -16.38 18.48
N LYS A 168 -5.91 -16.59 17.23
CA LYS A 168 -5.54 -17.76 16.43
C LYS A 168 -4.10 -17.73 15.96
N GLU A 169 -3.41 -16.63 16.02
CA GLU A 169 -1.98 -16.51 15.66
C GLU A 169 -1.07 -17.44 16.47
N ALA A 170 -1.50 -17.85 17.66
CA ALA A 170 -0.79 -18.84 18.44
C ALA A 170 -0.91 -20.29 17.90
N GLU A 171 -1.94 -20.57 17.11
CA GLU A 171 -2.25 -21.92 16.61
C GLU A 171 -1.87 -22.09 15.13
N LEU A 172 -2.20 -21.10 14.29
CA LEU A 172 -2.04 -21.18 12.82
C LEU A 172 -1.90 -19.77 12.22
N SER A 173 -1.33 -19.70 11.02
CA SER A 173 -1.27 -18.47 10.26
C SER A 173 -2.65 -18.01 9.80
N PHE A 174 -2.82 -16.69 9.55
CA PHE A 174 -4.08 -16.17 9.00
C PHE A 174 -4.47 -16.86 7.69
N ARG A 175 -3.50 -17.17 6.83
CA ARG A 175 -3.73 -17.91 5.61
C ARG A 175 -4.35 -19.31 5.86
N GLU A 176 -3.84 -20.04 6.84
CA GLU A 176 -4.37 -21.36 7.19
C GLU A 176 -5.78 -21.24 7.80
N TYR A 177 -5.99 -20.24 8.63
CA TYR A 177 -7.30 -19.91 9.20
C TYR A 177 -8.32 -19.54 8.12
N TYR A 178 -7.95 -18.60 7.24
CA TYR A 178 -8.84 -18.13 6.16
C TYR A 178 -9.21 -19.28 5.19
N ALA A 179 -8.27 -20.21 4.94
CA ALA A 179 -8.54 -21.37 4.10
C ALA A 179 -9.56 -22.35 4.69
N THR A 180 -9.91 -22.25 5.98
CA THR A 180 -10.98 -23.06 6.59
C THR A 180 -12.37 -22.44 6.41
N ARG A 181 -12.44 -21.16 5.99
CA ARG A 181 -13.68 -20.47 5.69
C ARG A 181 -14.17 -20.80 4.28
N GLU A 182 -15.47 -20.61 4.01
CA GLU A 182 -15.98 -20.85 2.66
C GLU A 182 -15.32 -19.87 1.69
N PRO A 183 -14.56 -20.36 0.69
CA PRO A 183 -13.95 -19.48 -0.29
C PRO A 183 -15.02 -18.92 -1.23
N ALA A 184 -14.82 -17.72 -1.74
CA ALA A 184 -15.53 -17.21 -2.89
C ALA A 184 -15.45 -18.22 -4.05
N GLU A 185 -16.46 -18.28 -4.94
CA GLU A 185 -16.42 -19.14 -6.12
C GLU A 185 -15.10 -18.91 -6.88
N ALA A 186 -14.34 -19.98 -7.03
CA ALA A 186 -13.05 -19.97 -7.70
C ALA A 186 -12.98 -21.12 -8.72
N SER A 187 -12.13 -20.96 -9.74
CA SER A 187 -11.96 -21.94 -10.83
C SER A 187 -11.44 -23.30 -10.37
N GLY A 188 -10.82 -23.35 -9.20
CA GLY A 188 -10.18 -24.55 -8.66
C GLY A 188 -8.88 -24.93 -9.37
N LYS A 189 -8.28 -24.01 -10.13
CA LYS A 189 -7.08 -24.23 -10.96
C LYS A 189 -5.95 -23.31 -10.58
N LEU A 190 -4.72 -23.73 -10.85
CA LEU A 190 -3.57 -22.87 -10.98
C LEU A 190 -3.44 -22.47 -12.44
N HIS A 191 -3.29 -21.18 -12.70
CA HIS A 191 -3.26 -20.61 -14.05
C HIS A 191 -1.83 -20.64 -14.63
N GLN A 192 -1.31 -21.84 -14.84
CA GLN A 192 0.00 -22.02 -15.47
C GLN A 192 -0.03 -21.56 -16.92
N ASP A 193 0.98 -20.80 -17.32
CA ASP A 193 1.17 -20.31 -18.69
C ASP A 193 2.43 -20.94 -19.29
N ASP A 194 2.44 -21.15 -20.61
CA ASP A 194 3.58 -21.74 -21.32
C ASP A 194 4.84 -20.85 -21.26
N SER A 195 4.68 -19.55 -21.07
CA SER A 195 5.76 -18.59 -20.89
C SER A 195 6.40 -18.62 -19.49
N PHE A 196 5.74 -19.27 -18.52
CA PHE A 196 6.25 -19.37 -17.15
C PHE A 196 7.28 -20.50 -17.04
N LEU A 197 8.17 -20.33 -16.07
CA LEU A 197 9.13 -21.37 -15.70
C LEU A 197 8.38 -22.66 -15.31
N GLN A 198 8.87 -23.78 -15.81
CA GLN A 198 8.27 -25.09 -15.54
C GLN A 198 9.08 -25.88 -14.50
N PRO A 199 8.45 -26.77 -13.73
CA PRO A 199 9.19 -27.65 -12.83
C PRO A 199 10.18 -28.56 -13.61
N PRO A 200 11.30 -28.97 -13.01
CA PRO A 200 11.76 -28.62 -11.67
C PRO A 200 12.32 -27.18 -11.60
N TYR A 201 11.82 -26.40 -10.64
CA TYR A 201 12.19 -25.00 -10.50
C TYR A 201 13.63 -24.85 -9.99
N ARG A 202 14.49 -24.19 -10.80
CA ARG A 202 15.88 -23.83 -10.48
C ARG A 202 16.02 -22.32 -10.53
N LEU A 203 15.47 -21.64 -9.52
CA LEU A 203 15.30 -20.18 -9.57
C LEU A 203 16.62 -19.40 -9.51
N ALA A 204 17.70 -19.97 -8.92
CA ALA A 204 19.03 -19.37 -8.94
C ALA A 204 19.76 -19.57 -10.27
N SER A 205 19.39 -20.56 -11.07
CA SER A 205 20.11 -20.99 -12.28
C SER A 205 19.24 -20.89 -13.53
N ARG A 206 18.45 -19.79 -13.64
CA ARG A 206 17.48 -19.59 -14.73
C ARG A 206 18.13 -19.41 -16.11
N GLY A 207 19.42 -19.01 -16.14
CA GLY A 207 20.14 -18.71 -17.38
C GLY A 207 19.66 -17.41 -18.04
N SER A 208 19.12 -16.50 -17.27
CA SER A 208 18.56 -15.22 -17.69
C SER A 208 18.98 -14.11 -16.74
N ASP A 209 19.19 -12.92 -17.27
CA ASP A 209 19.49 -11.69 -16.50
C ASP A 209 18.22 -10.90 -16.16
N LYS A 210 17.03 -11.45 -16.47
CA LYS A 210 15.76 -10.83 -16.11
C LYS A 210 15.53 -10.92 -14.60
N PRO A 211 14.82 -9.95 -14.01
CA PRO A 211 14.27 -10.12 -12.68
C PRO A 211 13.32 -11.33 -12.64
N LEU A 212 13.16 -11.92 -11.48
CA LEU A 212 12.27 -13.04 -11.25
C LEU A 212 10.99 -12.56 -10.57
N LEU A 213 9.83 -12.95 -11.11
CA LEU A 213 8.54 -12.84 -10.44
C LEU A 213 8.11 -14.23 -9.94
N VAL A 214 7.83 -14.34 -8.68
CA VAL A 214 7.22 -15.54 -8.09
C VAL A 214 5.79 -15.22 -7.69
N LEU A 215 4.84 -15.90 -8.31
CA LEU A 215 3.42 -15.88 -7.99
C LEU A 215 3.16 -17.01 -6.99
N PHE A 216 2.89 -16.65 -5.75
CA PHE A 216 2.47 -17.58 -4.72
C PHE A 216 0.94 -17.63 -4.68
N GLU A 217 0.39 -18.75 -5.11
CA GLU A 217 -1.05 -18.91 -5.34
C GLU A 217 -1.58 -20.23 -4.76
N GLN A 218 -2.88 -20.39 -4.87
CA GLN A 218 -3.55 -21.65 -4.53
C GLN A 218 -4.69 -21.92 -5.51
N LYS A 219 -5.08 -23.18 -5.65
CA LYS A 219 -6.10 -23.59 -6.64
C LYS A 219 -7.48 -22.99 -6.39
N VAL A 220 -7.89 -22.88 -5.15
CA VAL A 220 -9.17 -22.26 -4.77
C VAL A 220 -8.87 -20.82 -4.35
N CYS A 221 -8.93 -19.90 -5.31
CA CYS A 221 -8.50 -18.52 -5.11
C CYS A 221 -9.15 -17.60 -6.15
N ALA A 222 -10.28 -17.01 -5.84
CA ALA A 222 -10.94 -16.08 -6.75
C ALA A 222 -10.09 -14.85 -7.13
N PRO A 223 -9.30 -14.24 -6.20
CA PRO A 223 -8.37 -13.17 -6.59
C PRO A 223 -7.24 -13.65 -7.52
N CYS A 224 -6.81 -14.92 -7.43
CA CYS A 224 -5.84 -15.47 -8.39
C CYS A 224 -6.47 -15.61 -9.77
N ASP A 225 -7.73 -16.04 -9.83
CA ASP A 225 -8.47 -16.11 -11.09
C ASP A 225 -8.58 -14.72 -11.74
N GLU A 226 -8.95 -13.69 -10.98
CA GLU A 226 -9.00 -12.31 -11.46
C GLU A 226 -7.62 -11.83 -11.96
N LEU A 227 -6.56 -12.10 -11.19
CA LEU A 227 -5.20 -11.76 -11.59
C LEU A 227 -4.87 -12.34 -12.98
N HIS A 228 -5.13 -13.63 -13.18
CA HIS A 228 -4.75 -14.33 -14.41
C HIS A 228 -5.72 -14.13 -15.59
N LEU A 229 -7.02 -14.06 -15.32
CA LEU A 229 -8.05 -14.04 -16.37
C LEU A 229 -8.39 -12.63 -16.84
N ASP A 230 -8.05 -11.60 -16.06
CA ASP A 230 -8.26 -10.20 -16.41
C ASP A 230 -6.93 -9.42 -16.36
N ILE A 231 -6.38 -9.16 -15.17
CA ILE A 231 -5.29 -8.19 -14.97
C ILE A 231 -4.06 -8.53 -15.81
N LEU A 232 -3.58 -9.77 -15.78
CA LEU A 232 -2.41 -10.20 -16.54
C LEU A 232 -2.69 -10.41 -18.04
N GLN A 233 -3.97 -10.42 -18.47
CA GLN A 233 -4.34 -10.51 -19.89
C GLN A 233 -4.29 -9.17 -20.60
N ARG A 234 -4.31 -8.05 -19.85
CA ARG A 234 -4.25 -6.71 -20.44
C ARG A 234 -2.90 -6.46 -21.11
N GLU A 235 -2.88 -5.75 -22.24
CA GLU A 235 -1.69 -5.58 -23.09
C GLU A 235 -0.50 -5.04 -22.29
N GLU A 236 -0.68 -3.96 -21.56
CA GLU A 236 0.38 -3.36 -20.76
C GLU A 236 0.90 -4.33 -19.67
N SER A 237 0.02 -5.12 -19.06
CA SER A 237 0.41 -6.13 -18.08
C SER A 237 1.30 -7.20 -18.71
N ARG A 238 0.95 -7.66 -19.91
CA ARG A 238 1.76 -8.64 -20.67
C ARG A 238 3.12 -8.09 -21.04
N GLU A 239 3.19 -6.83 -21.47
CA GLU A 239 4.44 -6.15 -21.78
C GLU A 239 5.37 -6.10 -20.56
N GLN A 240 4.84 -5.74 -19.39
CA GLN A 240 5.62 -5.75 -18.15
C GLN A 240 6.00 -7.18 -17.75
N LEU A 241 5.08 -8.13 -17.84
CA LEU A 241 5.31 -9.54 -17.47
C LEU A 241 6.43 -10.17 -18.33
N ALA A 242 6.48 -9.84 -19.61
CA ALA A 242 7.51 -10.33 -20.55
C ALA A 242 8.95 -9.91 -20.16
N ARG A 243 9.10 -8.95 -19.26
CA ARG A 243 10.40 -8.50 -18.74
C ARG A 243 10.88 -9.33 -17.56
N PHE A 244 10.10 -10.29 -17.10
CA PHE A 244 10.43 -11.20 -15.99
C PHE A 244 10.61 -12.64 -16.46
N ASP A 245 11.37 -13.40 -15.70
CA ASP A 245 11.16 -14.83 -15.59
C ASP A 245 10.07 -15.05 -14.54
N VAL A 246 9.01 -15.77 -14.88
CA VAL A 246 7.85 -15.95 -14.00
C VAL A 246 7.79 -17.38 -13.51
N ALA A 247 7.65 -17.58 -12.21
CA ALA A 247 7.38 -18.88 -11.59
C ALA A 247 6.04 -18.82 -10.83
N LEU A 248 5.13 -19.74 -11.11
CA LEU A 248 3.89 -19.89 -10.37
C LEU A 248 4.00 -21.08 -9.43
N LEU A 249 3.82 -20.84 -8.14
CA LEU A 249 4.02 -21.80 -7.07
C LEU A 249 2.73 -21.99 -6.25
N ASP A 250 2.29 -23.23 -6.10
CA ASP A 250 1.22 -23.54 -5.14
C ASP A 250 1.76 -23.45 -3.71
N ILE A 251 1.22 -22.51 -2.92
CA ILE A 251 1.63 -22.28 -1.52
C ILE A 251 1.51 -23.51 -0.62
N ARG A 252 0.77 -24.51 -1.04
CA ARG A 252 0.58 -25.78 -0.32
C ARG A 252 1.51 -26.90 -0.79
N SER A 253 2.23 -26.68 -1.93
CA SER A 253 3.08 -27.70 -2.51
C SER A 253 4.26 -28.06 -1.59
N ARG A 254 4.57 -29.35 -1.55
CA ARG A 254 5.77 -29.89 -0.91
C ARG A 254 6.87 -30.19 -1.92
N ASP A 255 6.67 -29.81 -3.18
CA ASP A 255 7.68 -30.01 -4.21
C ASP A 255 8.96 -29.26 -3.87
N SER A 256 10.08 -29.90 -4.16
CA SER A 256 11.38 -29.29 -3.95
C SER A 256 11.71 -28.32 -5.07
N LEU A 257 12.30 -27.17 -4.70
CA LEU A 257 12.83 -26.20 -5.65
C LEU A 257 14.19 -25.68 -5.20
N GLN A 258 14.97 -25.17 -6.15
CA GLN A 258 16.13 -24.32 -5.85
C GLN A 258 15.65 -22.87 -5.81
N ARG A 259 15.84 -22.21 -4.68
CA ARG A 259 15.47 -20.81 -4.43
C ARG A 259 16.40 -19.82 -5.15
N PRO A 260 16.07 -18.52 -5.22
CA PRO A 260 16.92 -17.51 -5.85
C PRO A 260 18.33 -17.38 -5.21
N ASP A 261 18.47 -17.64 -3.93
CA ASP A 261 19.74 -17.64 -3.18
C ASP A 261 20.58 -18.92 -3.38
N GLY A 262 20.08 -19.88 -4.18
CA GLY A 262 20.71 -21.17 -4.44
C GLY A 262 20.39 -22.26 -3.43
N SER A 263 19.77 -21.96 -2.30
CA SER A 263 19.32 -22.96 -1.32
C SER A 263 18.23 -23.85 -1.90
N THR A 264 18.05 -25.04 -1.33
CA THR A 264 17.05 -26.01 -1.77
C THR A 264 16.11 -26.34 -0.62
N GLY A 265 14.80 -26.36 -0.90
CA GLY A 265 13.79 -26.67 0.08
C GLY A 265 12.43 -26.92 -0.58
N SER A 266 11.40 -27.18 0.22
CA SER A 266 10.04 -27.28 -0.32
C SER A 266 9.44 -25.88 -0.54
N VAL A 267 8.48 -25.77 -1.48
CA VAL A 267 7.70 -24.54 -1.68
C VAL A 267 7.05 -24.11 -0.37
N ARG A 268 6.43 -25.04 0.35
CA ARG A 268 5.74 -24.78 1.61
C ARG A 268 6.67 -24.19 2.69
N ASP A 269 7.89 -24.69 2.80
CA ASP A 269 8.85 -24.17 3.78
C ASP A 269 9.29 -22.76 3.39
N TRP A 270 9.53 -22.52 2.09
CA TRP A 270 9.89 -21.20 1.60
C TRP A 270 8.77 -20.17 1.80
N VAL A 271 7.50 -20.56 1.58
CA VAL A 271 6.32 -19.74 1.87
C VAL A 271 6.27 -19.31 3.34
N ARG A 272 6.64 -20.20 4.29
CA ARG A 272 6.71 -19.87 5.72
C ARG A 272 7.88 -18.94 6.03
N GLU A 273 9.04 -19.20 5.48
CA GLU A 273 10.23 -18.36 5.67
C GLU A 273 10.06 -16.94 5.12
N LEU A 274 9.33 -16.79 4.00
CA LEU A 274 8.97 -15.50 3.42
C LEU A 274 7.78 -14.85 4.12
N ASP A 275 7.13 -15.54 5.06
CA ASP A 275 5.91 -15.10 5.76
C ASP A 275 4.77 -14.72 4.81
N VAL A 276 4.56 -15.52 3.75
CA VAL A 276 3.46 -15.30 2.80
C VAL A 276 2.13 -15.67 3.45
N GLN A 277 1.33 -14.68 3.76
CA GLN A 277 0.06 -14.83 4.49
C GLN A 277 -1.17 -14.87 3.58
N TYR A 278 -1.04 -14.47 2.33
CA TYR A 278 -2.15 -14.27 1.39
C TYR A 278 -1.85 -14.88 0.01
N ALA A 279 -2.90 -15.19 -0.76
CA ALA A 279 -2.83 -15.56 -2.17
C ALA A 279 -3.83 -14.71 -3.00
N PRO A 280 -3.41 -14.13 -4.14
CA PRO A 280 -2.04 -14.18 -4.66
C PRO A 280 -1.08 -13.28 -3.90
N THR A 281 0.16 -13.73 -3.74
CA THR A 281 1.29 -12.88 -3.34
C THR A 281 2.30 -12.85 -4.48
N LEU A 282 2.70 -11.66 -4.88
CA LEU A 282 3.71 -11.41 -5.90
C LEU A 282 5.02 -11.05 -5.21
N VAL A 283 6.05 -11.87 -5.33
CA VAL A 283 7.38 -11.56 -4.83
C VAL A 283 8.33 -11.41 -6.01
N MET A 284 8.98 -10.26 -6.09
CA MET A 284 9.88 -9.92 -7.18
C MET A 284 11.32 -9.86 -6.68
N PHE A 285 12.18 -10.59 -7.36
CA PHE A 285 13.62 -10.63 -7.08
C PHE A 285 14.39 -9.98 -8.22
N ASP A 286 15.45 -9.31 -7.91
CA ASP A 286 16.36 -8.78 -8.91
C ASP A 286 17.14 -9.91 -9.64
N ALA A 287 18.00 -9.53 -10.61
CA ALA A 287 18.82 -10.49 -11.34
C ALA A 287 19.81 -11.25 -10.44
N GLN A 288 20.14 -10.70 -9.27
CA GLN A 288 21.04 -11.30 -8.29
C GLN A 288 20.30 -12.21 -7.29
N GLY A 289 18.96 -12.32 -7.40
CA GLY A 289 18.15 -13.13 -6.52
C GLY A 289 17.81 -12.47 -5.17
N GLN A 290 18.07 -11.16 -5.04
CA GLN A 290 17.65 -10.41 -3.86
C GLN A 290 16.22 -9.94 -4.04
N GLU A 291 15.41 -10.01 -2.97
CA GLU A 291 14.05 -9.49 -3.00
C GLU A 291 14.07 -7.98 -3.22
N ALA A 292 13.47 -7.55 -4.32
CA ALA A 292 13.37 -6.14 -4.70
C ALA A 292 12.06 -5.51 -4.25
N PHE A 293 10.96 -6.26 -4.37
CA PHE A 293 9.63 -5.78 -3.99
C PHE A 293 8.67 -6.95 -3.84
N ARG A 294 7.65 -6.80 -2.98
CA ARG A 294 6.52 -7.72 -2.89
C ARG A 294 5.20 -6.99 -2.73
N THR A 295 4.15 -7.65 -3.10
CA THR A 295 2.78 -7.25 -2.80
C THR A 295 1.98 -8.47 -2.36
N GLU A 296 1.27 -8.34 -1.25
CA GLU A 296 0.52 -9.42 -0.58
C GLU A 296 -0.96 -9.07 -0.46
N ALA A 297 -1.42 -8.10 -1.25
CA ALA A 297 -2.78 -7.60 -1.16
C ALA A 297 -3.52 -7.76 -2.48
N TYR A 298 -4.84 -7.66 -2.39
CA TYR A 298 -5.68 -7.46 -3.56
C TYR A 298 -5.32 -6.12 -4.22
N LEU A 299 -4.67 -6.19 -5.36
CA LEU A 299 -4.29 -5.03 -6.16
C LEU A 299 -5.07 -5.02 -7.47
N ARG A 300 -5.50 -3.84 -7.87
CA ARG A 300 -6.11 -3.58 -9.17
C ARG A 300 -5.05 -3.44 -10.25
N THR A 301 -5.51 -3.40 -11.49
CA THR A 301 -4.69 -3.40 -12.70
C THR A 301 -3.54 -2.41 -12.66
N PHE A 302 -3.82 -1.12 -12.41
CA PHE A 302 -2.78 -0.09 -12.36
C PHE A 302 -1.68 -0.38 -11.34
N HIS A 303 -2.05 -0.90 -10.16
CA HIS A 303 -1.10 -1.20 -9.09
C HIS A 303 -0.24 -2.42 -9.42
N VAL A 304 -0.84 -3.47 -10.01
CA VAL A 304 -0.09 -4.64 -10.49
C VAL A 304 0.89 -4.26 -11.59
N GLN A 305 0.43 -3.52 -12.60
CA GLN A 305 1.28 -3.02 -13.69
C GLN A 305 2.41 -2.14 -13.19
N SER A 306 2.11 -1.28 -12.21
CA SER A 306 3.11 -0.40 -11.60
C SER A 306 4.13 -1.17 -10.77
N ALA A 307 3.72 -2.20 -10.03
CA ALA A 307 4.63 -3.06 -9.27
C ALA A 307 5.59 -3.80 -10.22
N LEU A 308 5.07 -4.36 -11.31
CA LEU A 308 5.88 -4.98 -12.34
C LEU A 308 6.85 -3.98 -12.98
N ALA A 309 6.35 -2.81 -13.39
CA ALA A 309 7.18 -1.76 -14.01
C ALA A 309 8.27 -1.24 -13.06
N TYR A 310 7.96 -1.11 -11.77
CA TYR A 310 8.86 -0.65 -10.72
C TYR A 310 10.13 -1.52 -10.61
N VAL A 311 9.95 -2.82 -10.60
CA VAL A 311 11.07 -3.76 -10.52
C VAL A 311 11.74 -3.95 -11.89
N ALA A 312 10.96 -4.13 -12.95
CA ALA A 312 11.49 -4.36 -14.28
C ALA A 312 12.33 -3.20 -14.83
N SER A 313 12.01 -1.95 -14.46
CA SER A 313 12.80 -0.77 -14.83
C SER A 313 14.02 -0.53 -13.93
N GLY A 314 14.07 -1.17 -12.76
CA GLY A 314 15.06 -0.88 -11.73
C GLY A 314 14.75 0.38 -10.91
N ALA A 315 13.56 0.99 -11.10
CA ALA A 315 13.17 2.23 -10.42
C ALA A 315 13.21 2.13 -8.88
N TYR A 316 13.04 0.92 -8.33
CA TYR A 316 13.15 0.67 -6.89
C TYR A 316 14.51 1.03 -6.29
N LYS A 317 15.56 1.12 -7.11
CA LYS A 317 16.92 1.51 -6.68
C LYS A 317 17.06 3.01 -6.50
N ASP A 318 16.37 3.78 -7.35
CA ASP A 318 16.42 5.25 -7.36
C ASP A 318 15.31 5.88 -6.51
N GLN A 319 14.14 5.23 -6.48
CA GLN A 319 12.99 5.62 -5.69
C GLN A 319 12.55 4.45 -4.81
N PRO A 320 13.12 4.28 -3.61
CA PRO A 320 12.83 3.13 -2.75
C PRO A 320 11.40 3.12 -2.18
N ASN A 321 10.69 4.25 -2.28
CA ASN A 321 9.30 4.32 -1.85
C ASN A 321 8.35 4.09 -3.02
N PHE A 322 7.67 2.97 -3.01
CA PHE A 322 6.75 2.57 -4.07
C PHE A 322 5.56 3.52 -4.24
N GLN A 323 5.04 4.10 -3.15
CA GLN A 323 3.92 5.03 -3.24
C GLN A 323 4.30 6.31 -4.01
N ARG A 324 5.52 6.84 -3.82
CA ARG A 324 6.02 7.96 -4.62
C ARG A 324 6.21 7.60 -6.08
N TYR A 325 6.66 6.38 -6.33
CA TYR A 325 6.75 5.87 -7.70
C TYR A 325 5.37 5.80 -8.37
N LEU A 326 4.34 5.29 -7.66
CA LEU A 326 2.95 5.25 -8.15
C LEU A 326 2.43 6.64 -8.51
N GLN A 327 2.63 7.63 -7.63
CA GLN A 327 2.20 9.01 -7.87
C GLN A 327 2.89 9.60 -9.11
N GLY A 328 4.20 9.45 -9.22
CA GLY A 328 4.95 9.90 -10.40
C GLY A 328 4.48 9.21 -11.68
N ARG A 329 4.28 7.90 -11.65
CA ARG A 329 3.79 7.13 -12.79
C ARG A 329 2.37 7.54 -13.22
N ALA A 330 1.48 7.78 -12.26
CA ALA A 330 0.13 8.25 -12.56
C ALA A 330 0.17 9.63 -13.24
N ALA A 331 0.96 10.56 -12.70
CA ALA A 331 1.14 11.88 -13.29
C ALA A 331 1.71 11.81 -14.72
N ASP A 332 2.74 11.00 -14.96
CA ASP A 332 3.33 10.81 -16.30
C ASP A 332 2.32 10.22 -17.31
N LEU A 333 1.44 9.33 -16.88
CA LEU A 333 0.39 8.76 -17.73
C LEU A 333 -0.68 9.78 -18.06
N GLU A 334 -1.15 10.55 -17.10
CA GLU A 334 -2.11 11.64 -17.27
C GLU A 334 -1.56 12.72 -18.23
N GLU A 335 -0.28 13.13 -18.08
CA GLU A 335 0.38 14.06 -19.01
C GLU A 335 0.42 13.54 -20.45
N ARG A 336 0.49 12.25 -20.63
CA ARG A 336 0.43 11.58 -21.95
C ARG A 336 -0.99 11.35 -22.45
N GLY A 337 -2.00 11.80 -21.72
CA GLY A 337 -3.41 11.68 -22.04
C GLY A 337 -3.99 10.28 -21.78
N VAL A 338 -3.32 9.47 -20.98
CA VAL A 338 -3.82 8.17 -20.53
C VAL A 338 -4.47 8.39 -19.17
N HIS A 339 -5.79 8.29 -19.13
CA HIS A 339 -6.52 8.38 -17.87
C HIS A 339 -6.25 7.14 -17.01
N VAL A 340 -5.84 7.39 -15.77
CA VAL A 340 -5.54 6.32 -14.81
C VAL A 340 -6.74 6.13 -13.89
N ASP A 341 -7.43 5.01 -14.04
CA ASP A 341 -8.39 4.58 -13.02
C ASP A 341 -7.64 3.75 -11.96
N LEU A 342 -7.49 4.32 -10.77
CA LEU A 342 -6.82 3.67 -9.66
C LEU A 342 -7.63 2.52 -9.05
N MET A 343 -8.90 2.37 -9.45
CA MET A 343 -9.83 1.39 -8.89
C MET A 343 -10.30 0.33 -9.90
N ASP A 344 -9.85 0.44 -11.16
CA ASP A 344 -10.09 -0.60 -12.19
C ASP A 344 -9.02 -1.71 -12.19
#